data_39594cbc6973788b673be4ee7c0f98f3
#
_entry.id   39594cbc6973788b673be4ee7c0f98f3
#
_cell.length_a   1.000
_cell.length_b   1.000
_cell.length_c   1.000
_cell.angle_alpha   90.00
_cell.angle_beta   90.00
_cell.angle_gamma   90.00
#
_symmetry.space_group_name_H-M   'P 1'
#
loop_
_entity.id
_entity.type
_entity.pdbx_description
1 polymer ?
#
loop_
_entity_poly.entity_id
_entity_poly.type
_entity_poly.pdbx_seq_one_letter_code
_entity_poly.pdbx_strand_id
1 'polypeptide(L)'
;MKYDVIIVGAGASGMMAAITAASHHKKVLLLERMDKLGKKILATGNGRCNLSNAYMDENCYRGQRPSFAYPMIEEFGLEDLIQFFESLGMLVTEQNGYRSEEHTSELQSRLQIS
;
A
#
# COMPACT_ATOMS: atom_id res chain seq x y z
N MET A 1 31.47 2.64 -2.19
CA MET A 1 30.23 2.74 -2.95
C MET A 1 29.40 3.88 -2.46
N LYS A 2 28.90 4.65 -3.35
CA LYS A 2 27.99 5.75 -3.01
C LYS A 2 26.58 5.38 -3.43
N TYR A 3 25.62 5.67 -2.59
CA TYR A 3 24.20 5.50 -2.87
C TYR A 3 23.52 6.87 -2.90
N ASP A 4 22.55 7.02 -3.77
CA ASP A 4 21.77 8.25 -3.83
C ASP A 4 20.70 8.27 -2.74
N VAL A 5 20.15 7.09 -2.42
CA VAL A 5 19.06 6.93 -1.45
C VAL A 5 19.35 5.71 -0.60
N ILE A 6 19.21 5.86 0.70
CA ILE A 6 19.27 4.74 1.65
C ILE A 6 17.93 4.67 2.36
N ILE A 7 17.30 3.49 2.28
CA ILE A 7 16.00 3.24 2.89
C ILE A 7 16.15 2.21 3.99
N VAL A 8 15.64 2.52 5.15
CA VAL A 8 15.70 1.63 6.31
C VAL A 8 14.30 1.03 6.51
N GLY A 9 14.24 -0.27 6.39
CA GLY A 9 12.99 -1.02 6.49
C GLY A 9 12.43 -1.40 5.13
N ALA A 10 12.29 -2.70 4.89
CA ALA A 10 11.77 -3.25 3.64
C ALA A 10 10.36 -3.83 3.82
N GLY A 11 9.50 -3.07 4.46
CA GLY A 11 8.06 -3.30 4.44
C GLY A 11 7.46 -2.72 3.17
N ALA A 12 6.13 -2.63 3.11
CA ALA A 12 5.44 -2.14 1.93
C ALA A 12 5.90 -0.74 1.52
N SER A 13 5.95 0.19 2.45
CA SER A 13 6.34 1.57 2.17
C SER A 13 7.80 1.70 1.76
N GLY A 14 8.71 0.98 2.43
CA GLY A 14 10.12 1.01 2.09
C GLY A 14 10.40 0.43 0.71
N MET A 15 9.73 -0.66 0.36
CA MET A 15 9.84 -1.26 -0.97
C MET A 15 9.30 -0.33 -2.06
N MET A 16 8.16 0.33 -1.83
CA MET A 16 7.62 1.29 -2.79
C MET A 16 8.55 2.48 -2.97
N ALA A 17 9.13 2.99 -1.90
CA ALA A 17 10.12 4.07 -1.97
C ALA A 17 11.35 3.64 -2.79
N ALA A 18 11.84 2.43 -2.57
CA ALA A 18 12.99 1.89 -3.30
C ALA A 18 12.68 1.75 -4.80
N ILE A 19 11.53 1.20 -5.14
CA ILE A 19 11.09 1.04 -6.52
C ILE A 19 10.97 2.41 -7.21
N THR A 20 10.36 3.36 -6.53
CA THR A 20 10.17 4.72 -7.06
C THR A 20 11.51 5.40 -7.32
N ALA A 21 12.43 5.36 -6.34
CA ALA A 21 13.74 5.96 -6.51
C ALA A 21 14.54 5.28 -7.64
N ALA A 22 14.49 3.95 -7.70
CA ALA A 22 15.17 3.20 -8.76
C ALA A 22 14.60 3.51 -10.14
N SER A 23 13.29 3.73 -10.24
CA SER A 23 12.65 4.11 -11.50
C SER A 23 13.10 5.48 -12.00
N HIS A 24 13.64 6.31 -11.12
CA HIS A 24 14.25 7.60 -11.47
C HIS A 24 15.77 7.50 -11.62
N HIS A 25 16.27 6.31 -11.87
CA HIS A 25 17.69 6.02 -12.09
C HIS A 25 18.60 6.36 -10.90
N LYS A 26 18.03 6.32 -9.70
CA LYS A 26 18.82 6.51 -8.49
C LYS A 26 19.40 5.19 -8.00
N LYS A 27 20.58 5.25 -7.43
CA LYS A 27 21.21 4.10 -6.82
C LYS A 27 20.70 3.96 -5.39
N VAL A 28 20.00 2.88 -5.10
CA VAL A 28 19.26 2.70 -3.84
C VAL A 28 19.87 1.57 -3.02
N LEU A 29 20.03 1.82 -1.73
CA LEU A 29 20.32 0.78 -0.76
C LEU A 29 19.11 0.59 0.14
N LEU A 30 18.58 -0.63 0.17
CA LEU A 30 17.46 -0.99 1.02
C LEU A 30 17.96 -1.90 2.14
N LEU A 31 17.79 -1.45 3.37
CA LEU A 31 18.27 -2.17 4.56
C LEU A 31 17.08 -2.79 5.29
N GLU A 32 17.19 -4.07 5.59
CA GLU A 32 16.17 -4.81 6.33
C GLU A 32 16.81 -5.60 7.46
N ARG A 33 16.23 -5.46 8.65
CA ARG A 33 16.71 -6.17 9.84
C ARG A 33 16.39 -7.66 9.81
N MET A 34 15.24 -8.01 9.23
CA MET A 34 14.77 -9.39 9.17
C MET A 34 15.43 -10.14 8.03
N ASP A 35 15.31 -11.46 8.04
CA ASP A 35 15.91 -12.33 7.03
C ASP A 35 15.19 -12.29 5.66
N LYS A 36 13.99 -11.75 5.62
CA LYS A 36 13.19 -11.65 4.39
C LYS A 36 12.61 -10.25 4.21
N LEU A 37 12.58 -9.78 2.97
CA LEU A 37 11.89 -8.55 2.62
C LEU A 37 10.38 -8.78 2.67
N GLY A 38 9.63 -7.76 3.07
CA GLY A 38 8.18 -7.82 3.05
C GLY A 38 7.56 -8.86 3.98
N LYS A 39 8.24 -9.21 5.06
CA LYS A 39 7.80 -10.28 5.96
C LYS A 39 6.39 -10.05 6.51
N LYS A 40 6.06 -8.80 6.83
CA LYS A 40 4.74 -8.45 7.32
C LYS A 40 3.66 -8.63 6.26
N ILE A 41 3.98 -8.35 5.01
CA ILE A 41 3.04 -8.56 3.90
C ILE A 41 2.74 -10.04 3.74
N LEU A 42 3.77 -10.89 3.84
CA LEU A 42 3.63 -12.34 3.74
C LEU A 42 2.79 -12.93 4.87
N ALA A 43 2.77 -12.27 6.03
CA ALA A 43 2.06 -12.75 7.21
C ALA A 43 0.58 -12.37 7.23
N THR A 44 0.13 -11.48 6.34
CA THR A 44 -1.23 -10.98 6.34
C THR A 44 -2.02 -11.46 5.12
N GLY A 45 -3.34 -11.46 5.23
CA GLY A 45 -4.21 -11.60 4.07
C GLY A 45 -4.59 -13.03 3.66
N ASN A 46 -4.29 -14.06 4.41
CA ASN A 46 -4.69 -15.45 4.08
C ASN A 46 -4.36 -15.85 2.64
N GLY A 47 -3.14 -15.60 2.20
CA GLY A 47 -2.72 -15.88 0.83
C GLY A 47 -3.11 -14.84 -0.20
N ARG A 48 -3.79 -13.79 0.23
CA ARG A 48 -4.12 -12.63 -0.61
C ARG A 48 -3.65 -11.37 0.10
N CYS A 49 -3.11 -10.44 -0.65
CA CYS A 49 -2.69 -9.16 -0.10
C CYS A 49 -3.84 -8.15 -0.15
N ASN A 50 -4.20 -7.62 1.00
CA ASN A 50 -5.13 -6.48 1.06
C ASN A 50 -4.36 -5.24 0.61
N LEU A 51 -4.80 -4.67 -0.49
CA LEU A 51 -4.11 -3.56 -1.12
C LEU A 51 -4.65 -2.21 -0.65
N SER A 52 -5.95 -2.03 -0.74
CA SER A 52 -6.59 -0.76 -0.45
C SER A 52 -8.08 -0.96 -0.24
N ASN A 53 -8.80 0.15 -0.17
CA ASN A 53 -10.24 0.17 -0.08
C ASN A 53 -10.79 1.10 -1.16
N ALA A 54 -11.82 0.66 -1.86
CA ALA A 54 -12.45 1.48 -2.88
C ALA A 54 -13.20 2.68 -2.28
N TYR A 55 -13.67 2.53 -1.04
CA TYR A 55 -14.32 3.62 -0.33
C TYR A 55 -13.30 4.33 0.56
N MET A 56 -12.94 5.54 0.19
CA MET A 56 -12.08 6.40 0.99
C MET A 56 -12.62 7.82 0.95
N ASP A 57 -12.93 8.36 2.12
CA ASP A 57 -13.28 9.76 2.28
C ASP A 57 -12.55 10.34 3.51
N GLU A 58 -12.84 11.60 3.79
CA GLU A 58 -12.20 12.31 4.91
C GLU A 58 -12.41 11.63 6.25
N ASN A 59 -13.55 10.96 6.41
CA ASN A 59 -13.91 10.33 7.68
C ASN A 59 -13.18 9.00 7.92
N CYS A 60 -12.51 8.47 6.90
CA CYS A 60 -11.72 7.24 7.02
C CYS A 60 -10.41 7.46 7.75
N TYR A 61 -9.97 8.70 7.88
CA TYR A 61 -8.69 9.04 8.51
C TYR A 61 -8.93 9.64 9.88
N ARG A 62 -8.20 9.17 10.85
CA ARG A 62 -8.32 9.59 12.25
C ARG A 62 -6.95 9.99 12.78
N GLY A 63 -6.96 10.84 13.79
CA GLY A 63 -5.75 11.33 14.43
C GLY A 63 -5.84 12.81 14.74
N GLN A 64 -4.74 13.40 15.14
CA GLN A 64 -4.71 14.82 15.43
C GLN A 64 -4.82 15.70 14.19
N ARG A 65 -4.34 15.19 13.05
CA ARG A 65 -4.39 15.88 11.77
C ARG A 65 -4.80 14.92 10.67
N PRO A 66 -6.08 14.60 10.56
CA PRO A 66 -6.54 13.64 9.55
C PRO A 66 -6.22 14.07 8.11
N SER A 67 -6.21 15.38 7.85
CA SER A 67 -5.92 15.92 6.53
C SER A 67 -4.45 15.84 6.13
N PHE A 68 -3.57 15.43 7.02
CA PHE A 68 -2.14 15.34 6.74
C PHE A 68 -1.82 14.41 5.56
N ALA A 69 -2.58 13.35 5.40
CA ALA A 69 -2.37 12.36 4.36
C ALA A 69 -2.91 12.77 2.98
N TYR A 70 -3.79 13.75 2.91
CA TYR A 70 -4.50 14.08 1.67
C TYR A 70 -3.60 14.48 0.50
N PRO A 71 -2.58 15.33 0.68
CA PRO A 71 -1.72 15.70 -0.45
C PRO A 71 -1.01 14.50 -1.07
N MET A 72 -0.61 13.53 -0.26
CA MET A 72 0.06 12.32 -0.73
C MET A 72 -0.91 11.40 -1.46
N ILE A 73 -2.13 11.28 -0.96
CA ILE A 73 -3.18 10.46 -1.57
C ILE A 73 -3.63 11.07 -2.90
N GLU A 74 -3.69 12.39 -3.00
CA GLU A 74 -4.00 13.07 -4.26
C GLU A 74 -2.89 12.87 -5.29
N GLU A 75 -1.64 12.89 -4.87
CA GLU A 75 -0.51 12.72 -5.76
C GLU A 75 -0.36 11.29 -6.26
N PHE A 76 -0.63 10.31 -5.40
CA PHE A 76 -0.61 8.90 -5.74
C PHE A 76 -1.83 8.23 -5.12
N GLY A 77 -2.94 8.26 -5.85
CA GLY A 77 -4.23 7.79 -5.37
C GLY A 77 -4.50 6.33 -5.71
N LEU A 78 -5.74 5.93 -5.49
CA LEU A 78 -6.17 4.55 -5.69
C LEU A 78 -5.95 4.07 -7.11
N GLU A 79 -6.30 4.88 -8.11
CA GLU A 79 -6.12 4.51 -9.51
C GLU A 79 -4.65 4.32 -9.86
N ASP A 80 -3.77 5.18 -9.36
CA ASP A 80 -2.33 5.05 -9.57
C ASP A 80 -1.79 3.76 -8.96
N LEU A 81 -2.28 3.41 -7.78
CA LEU A 81 -1.91 2.19 -7.08
C LEU A 81 -2.35 0.94 -7.87
N ILE A 82 -3.58 0.93 -8.35
CA ILE A 82 -4.12 -0.16 -9.16
C ILE A 82 -3.30 -0.32 -10.44
N GLN A 83 -3.05 0.78 -11.14
CA GLN A 83 -2.26 0.76 -12.38
C GLN A 83 -0.83 0.25 -12.13
N PHE A 84 -0.24 0.62 -11.00
CA PHE A 84 1.09 0.14 -10.64
C PHE A 84 1.11 -1.39 -10.55
N PHE A 85 0.18 -1.99 -9.81
CA PHE A 85 0.16 -3.44 -9.67
C PHE A 85 -0.26 -4.15 -10.94
N GLU A 86 -1.18 -3.61 -11.71
CA GLU A 86 -1.56 -4.17 -13.00
C GLU A 86 -0.39 -4.14 -13.99
N SER A 87 0.45 -3.11 -13.96
CA SER A 87 1.64 -3.03 -14.79
C SER A 87 2.65 -4.13 -14.48
N LEU A 88 2.62 -4.67 -13.27
CA LEU A 88 3.44 -5.80 -12.87
C LEU A 88 2.82 -7.16 -13.21
N GLY A 89 1.65 -7.16 -13.86
CA GLY A 89 0.94 -8.38 -14.22
C GLY A 89 0.05 -8.95 -13.13
N MET A 90 -0.21 -8.18 -12.07
CA MET A 90 -1.08 -8.62 -11.00
C MET A 90 -2.53 -8.25 -11.27
N LEU A 91 -3.43 -9.11 -10.84
CA LEU A 91 -4.85 -8.86 -10.94
C LEU A 91 -5.38 -8.27 -9.63
N VAL A 92 -5.98 -7.09 -9.73
CA VAL A 92 -6.63 -6.44 -8.59
C VAL A 92 -8.11 -6.76 -8.63
N THR A 93 -8.61 -7.34 -7.55
CA THR A 93 -10.03 -7.69 -7.41
C THR A 93 -10.65 -6.93 -6.23
N GLU A 94 -11.93 -6.62 -6.38
CA GLU A 94 -12.68 -5.96 -5.33
C GLU A 94 -13.55 -6.99 -4.60
N GLN A 95 -13.47 -6.99 -3.28
CA GLN A 95 -14.35 -7.78 -2.45
C GLN A 95 -15.24 -6.86 -1.63
N ASN A 96 -16.53 -6.96 -1.88
CA ASN A 96 -17.52 -6.29 -1.08
C ASN A 96 -17.89 -7.17 0.11
N GLY A 97 -17.54 -6.76 1.31
CA GLY A 97 -17.92 -7.45 2.53
C GLY A 97 -18.90 -6.63 3.32
N TYR A 98 -20.08 -7.23 3.60
CA TYR A 98 -20.95 -6.69 4.62
C TYR A 98 -20.49 -7.21 5.97
N ARG A 99 -20.20 -6.35 6.88
CA ARG A 99 -20.27 -6.74 8.27
C ARG A 99 -21.73 -6.75 8.66
N SER A 100 -22.25 -7.93 8.74
CA SER A 100 -23.65 -8.07 8.90
C SER A 100 -24.19 -7.79 10.25
N GLU A 101 -23.34 -7.57 11.22
CA GLU A 101 -23.91 -7.48 12.51
C GLU A 101 -23.94 -6.11 12.87
N GLU A 102 -24.87 -5.65 13.14
CA GLU A 102 -24.89 -4.61 13.95
C GLU A 102 -24.78 -3.33 13.49
N HIS A 103 -24.30 -3.25 12.51
CA HIS A 103 -24.02 -1.99 12.34
C HIS A 103 -24.00 -1.60 11.16
N THR A 104 -24.40 -0.96 10.81
CA THR A 104 -23.84 -0.02 9.99
C THR A 104 -23.62 -0.58 8.67
N SER A 105 -24.29 -0.38 7.90
CA SER A 105 -24.25 -0.11 6.49
C SER A 105 -22.93 0.28 5.87
N GLU A 106 -21.83 0.11 6.52
CA GLU A 106 -20.55 0.38 5.88
C GLU A 106 -20.15 -0.77 4.99
N LEU A 107 -20.32 -0.56 3.71
CA LEU A 107 -19.72 -1.36 2.69
C LEU A 107 -18.22 -1.28 2.79
N GLN A 108 -17.58 -2.37 3.13
CA GLN A 108 -16.13 -2.47 3.02
C GLN A 108 -15.79 -3.04 1.66
N SER A 109 -15.43 -2.17 0.75
CA SER A 109 -14.90 -2.58 -0.54
C SER A 109 -13.40 -2.73 -0.44
N ARG A 110 -12.96 -3.94 -0.20
CA ARG A 110 -11.52 -4.25 -0.15
C ARG A 110 -11.00 -4.58 -1.52
N LEU A 111 -9.88 -3.99 -1.84
CA LEU A 111 -9.13 -4.34 -3.04
C LEU A 111 -8.01 -5.29 -2.64
N GLN A 112 -7.93 -6.41 -3.33
CA GLN A 112 -6.95 -7.45 -3.07
C GLN A 112 -6.20 -7.82 -4.33
N ILE A 113 -4.95 -8.18 -4.16
CA ILE A 113 -4.13 -8.78 -5.21
C ILE A 113 -3.81 -10.21 -4.84
N SER A 114 -3.78 -11.06 -5.83
CA SER A 114 -3.42 -12.46 -5.67
C SER A 114 -2.26 -12.83 -6.57
#